data_3690f68a06647fbfcc0d61c0931caf3c
#
_entry.id   3690f68a06647fbfcc0d61c0931caf3c
#
_cell.length_a   1.000
_cell.length_b   1.000
_cell.length_c   1.000
_cell.angle_alpha   90.00
_cell.angle_beta   90.00
_cell.angle_gamma   90.00
#
_symmetry.space_group_name_H-M   'P 1'
#
loop_
_entity.id
_entity.type
_entity.pdbx_description
1 polymer ?
#
loop_
_entity_poly.entity_id
_entity_poly.type
_entity_poly.pdbx_seq_one_letter_code
_entity_poly.pdbx_strand_id
1 'polypeptide(L)' 'MCNFRVYTLRDGSKRIIKLKDGESFKEELQRAGIQETQIFQMQLVEKPD' A
#
# COMPACT_ATOMS: atom_id res chain seq x y z
N MET A 1 10.76 -13.19 4.09
CA MET A 1 11.12 -11.77 4.00
C MET A 1 9.87 -10.92 3.97
N CYS A 2 9.94 -9.77 4.61
CA CYS A 2 8.79 -8.87 4.65
C CYS A 2 8.92 -7.81 3.59
N ASN A 3 7.94 -7.77 2.70
CA ASN A 3 7.86 -6.73 1.70
C ASN A 3 6.80 -5.72 2.12
N PHE A 4 6.97 -4.51 1.67
CA PHE A 4 6.04 -3.43 1.96
C PHE A 4 5.61 -2.78 0.67
N ARG A 5 4.40 -2.23 0.67
CA ARG A 5 3.90 -1.47 -0.46
C ARG A 5 3.70 -0.02 -0.02
N VAL A 6 4.30 0.88 -0.76
CA VAL A 6 4.19 2.31 -0.48
C VAL A 6 3.17 2.89 -1.45
N TYR A 7 2.09 3.44 -0.91
CA TYR A 7 1.08 4.11 -1.71
C TYR A 7 1.31 5.62 -1.64
N THR A 8 1.44 6.24 -2.78
CA THR A 8 1.42 7.70 -2.85
C THR A 8 0.02 8.10 -3.25
N LEU A 9 -0.64 8.84 -2.41
CA LEU A 9 -2.02 9.24 -2.65
C LEU A 9 -2.06 10.56 -3.44
N ARG A 10 -3.21 10.84 -4.01
CA ARG A 10 -3.36 12.02 -4.88
C ARG A 10 -3.22 13.33 -4.13
N ASP A 11 -3.42 13.31 -2.82
CA ASP A 11 -3.24 14.49 -1.99
C ASP A 11 -1.79 14.73 -1.56
N GLY A 12 -0.88 13.85 -2.00
CA GLY A 12 0.54 13.97 -1.69
C GLY A 12 0.99 13.17 -0.47
N SER A 13 0.06 12.57 0.25
CA SER A 13 0.42 11.77 1.42
C SER A 13 0.93 10.40 0.98
N LYS A 14 1.64 9.73 1.88
CA LYS A 14 2.16 8.38 1.63
C LYS A 14 1.70 7.45 2.73
N ARG A 15 1.38 6.22 2.34
CA ARG A 15 0.99 5.17 3.27
C ARG A 15 1.87 3.95 3.01
N ILE A 16 2.40 3.38 4.07
CA ILE A 16 3.26 2.20 3.97
C ILE A 16 2.51 1.03 4.60
N ILE A 17 2.29 -0.01 3.81
CA ILE A 17 1.50 -1.16 4.23
C ILE A 17 2.35 -2.41 4.12
N LYS A 18 2.40 -3.18 5.20
CA LYS A 18 3.11 -4.46 5.20
C LYS A 18 2.29 -5.48 4.44
N LEU A 19 2.92 -6.19 3.52
CA LEU A 19 2.25 -7.21 2.73
C LEU A 19 2.03 -8.46 3.58
N LYS A 20 0.90 -9.13 3.35
CA LYS A 20 0.56 -10.38 4.01
C LYS A 20 0.36 -11.47 2.97
N ASP A 21 0.83 -12.68 3.29
CA ASP A 21 0.61 -13.82 2.42
C ASP A 21 -0.89 -14.14 2.36
N GLY A 22 -1.36 -14.41 1.15
CA GLY A 22 -2.75 -14.78 0.96
C GLY A 22 -3.73 -13.64 0.93
N GLU A 23 -3.26 -12.41 1.13
CA GLU A 23 -4.12 -11.23 1.07
C GLU A 23 -4.16 -10.67 -0.34
N SER A 24 -5.37 -10.44 -0.88
CA SER A 24 -5.52 -9.84 -2.19
C SER A 24 -5.31 -8.34 -2.11
N PHE A 25 -5.10 -7.71 -3.27
CA PHE A 25 -4.94 -6.26 -3.34
C PHE A 25 -6.14 -5.53 -2.76
N LYS A 26 -7.33 -6.00 -3.08
CA LYS A 26 -8.57 -5.39 -2.57
C LYS A 26 -8.66 -5.48 -1.05
N GLU A 27 -8.31 -6.64 -0.51
CA GLU A 27 -8.33 -6.84 0.93
C GLU A 27 -7.31 -5.94 1.62
N GLU A 28 -6.15 -5.78 1.00
CA GLU A 28 -5.13 -4.90 1.53
C GLU A 28 -5.61 -3.45 1.60
N LEU A 29 -6.26 -2.98 0.54
CA LEU A 29 -6.80 -1.63 0.51
C LEU A 29 -7.88 -1.43 1.57
N GLN A 30 -8.75 -2.42 1.75
CA GLN A 30 -9.79 -2.35 2.77
C GLN A 30 -9.19 -2.30 4.17
N ARG A 31 -8.16 -3.10 4.41
CA ARG A 31 -7.48 -3.12 5.71
C ARG A 31 -6.81 -1.78 5.99
N ALA A 32 -6.25 -1.17 4.96
CA ALA A 32 -5.55 0.10 5.09
C ALA A 32 -6.49 1.32 5.10
N GLY A 33 -7.73 1.13 4.70
CA GLY A 33 -8.68 2.23 4.61
C GLY A 33 -8.42 3.15 3.43
N ILE A 34 -7.83 2.61 2.36
CA ILE A 34 -7.48 3.39 1.18
C ILE A 34 -8.43 3.02 0.04
N GLN A 35 -8.95 4.02 -0.66
CA GLN A 35 -9.74 3.78 -1.86
C GLN A 35 -8.82 3.76 -3.06
N GLU A 36 -9.11 2.85 -3.99
CA GLU A 36 -8.31 2.68 -5.19
C GLU A 36 -8.20 3.97 -5.99
N THR A 37 -9.26 4.75 -6.03
CA THR A 37 -9.29 6.01 -6.76
C THR A 37 -8.40 7.09 -6.14
N GLN A 38 -7.99 6.90 -4.90
CA GLN A 38 -7.12 7.86 -4.22
C GLN A 38 -5.64 7.60 -4.50
N ILE A 39 -5.32 6.47 -5.10
CA ILE A 39 -3.93 6.09 -5.33
C ILE A 39 -3.40 6.79 -6.57
N PHE A 40 -2.34 7.56 -6.40
CA PHE A 40 -1.63 8.16 -7.51
C PHE A 40 -0.56 7.22 -8.04
N GLN A 41 0.16 6.58 -7.14
CA GLN A 41 1.29 5.72 -7.49
C GLN A 41 1.51 4.73 -6.36
N MET A 42 2.01 3.55 -6.69
CA MET A 42 2.43 2.62 -5.66
C MET A 42 3.74 1.95 -6.04
N GLN A 43 4.47 1.55 -5.03
CA GLN A 43 5.81 1.02 -5.20
C GLN A 43 6.02 -0.12 -4.21
N LEU A 44 6.66 -1.19 -4.69
CA LEU A 44 6.98 -2.33 -3.84
C LEU A 44 8.40 -2.16 -3.33
N VAL A 45 8.58 -2.23 -2.02
CA VAL A 45 9.90 -2.07 -1.40
C VAL A 45 10.13 -3.16 -0.36
N GLU A 46 11.39 -3.51 -0.16
CA GLU A 46 11.74 -4.50 0.86
C GLU A 46 11.80 -3.88 2.24
N LYS A 47 12.28 -2.64 2.32
CA LYS A 47 12.39 -1.92 3.58
C LYS A 47 11.94 -0.48 3.36
N PRO A 48 10.93 -0.04 4.09
CA PRO A 48 10.55 1.37 4.04
C PRO A 48 11.48 2.17 4.95
N ASP A 49 12.08 3.16 4.42
CA ASP A 49 12.91 4.07 5.22
C ASP A 49 12.15 5.34 5.52
#